data_80dcaf39d8eefbab1eb6a872b3f9387e
#
_entry.id   80dcaf39d8eefbab1eb6a872b3f9387e
#
_cell.length_a   1.000
_cell.length_b   1.000
_cell.length_c   1.000
_cell.angle_alpha   90.00
_cell.angle_beta   90.00
_cell.angle_gamma   90.00
#
_symmetry.space_group_name_H-M   'P 1'
#
loop_
_entity.id
_entity.type
_entity.pdbx_description
1 polymer ?
#
loop_
_entity_poly.entity_id
_entity_poly.type
_entity_poly.pdbx_seq_one_letter_code
_entity_poly.pdbx_strand_id
1 'polypeptide(L)'
;MIHLKTFNEHFGIKSNTTEHLNILMENDLEAFIDPYHIANNLDNMIAKKMYVRSKSFLETLNRTFIIPNDRNNGLNFLSHLGEANEYHLGYSYNIKGKGIGPTKAEIIFDSLRANKLVKAGITVTNEAHNVLLLVKGIGQDNMSDTLANVCRDILAEFTFQQCLKYSIDVEETKIEYYEHSSKKWVTKKVMLPHYKGKCIILVPQFLTSGQRIYTNHYNWFISSNYLSKDIIEGNINTDGNDSFINELKDGTKKAIIKNINSHYRKPKHKLIEYVKSYSGSLINFQDYVKSHYPSIDIEKLIQLYGKAS
;
A
#
# COMPACT_ATOMS: atom_id res chain seq x y z
N MET A 1 31.31 -1.28 -10.58
CA MET A 1 29.99 -0.72 -10.28
C MET A 1 29.07 -1.01 -11.45
N ILE A 2 28.03 -1.81 -11.26
CA ILE A 2 27.02 -2.07 -12.30
C ILE A 2 26.19 -0.79 -12.41
N HIS A 3 26.19 -0.15 -13.57
CA HIS A 3 25.36 1.02 -13.83
C HIS A 3 23.90 0.55 -14.01
N LEU A 4 23.04 0.93 -13.07
CA LEU A 4 21.61 0.61 -13.11
C LEU A 4 20.91 1.67 -13.96
N LYS A 5 20.52 1.32 -15.18
CA LYS A 5 19.84 2.22 -16.12
C LYS A 5 18.42 2.52 -15.65
N THR A 6 18.13 3.80 -15.45
CA THR A 6 16.78 4.26 -15.03
C THR A 6 15.90 4.59 -16.25
N PHE A 7 14.58 4.76 -16.03
CA PHE A 7 13.64 5.22 -17.05
C PHE A 7 14.04 6.58 -17.64
N ASN A 8 14.38 7.54 -16.76
CA ASN A 8 14.77 8.88 -17.20
C ASN A 8 16.03 8.86 -18.05
N GLU A 9 17.05 8.07 -17.68
CA GLU A 9 18.27 7.92 -18.48
C GLU A 9 17.99 7.23 -19.81
N HIS A 10 17.11 6.21 -19.82
CA HIS A 10 16.79 5.49 -21.04
C HIS A 10 16.12 6.37 -22.08
N PHE A 11 15.17 7.19 -21.65
CA PHE A 11 14.40 8.07 -22.55
C PHE A 11 14.97 9.50 -22.64
N GLY A 12 16.17 9.75 -22.10
CA GLY A 12 16.86 11.03 -22.22
C GLY A 12 16.22 12.19 -21.49
N ILE A 13 15.46 11.91 -20.40
CA ILE A 13 14.83 12.93 -19.58
C ILE A 13 15.89 13.59 -18.71
N LYS A 14 16.14 14.89 -18.93
CA LYS A 14 17.17 15.66 -18.24
C LYS A 14 16.68 16.32 -16.93
N SER A 15 15.41 16.16 -16.59
CA SER A 15 14.83 16.74 -15.37
C SER A 15 15.28 15.95 -14.15
N ASN A 16 15.78 16.63 -13.13
CA ASN A 16 16.10 16.03 -11.83
C ASN A 16 14.84 15.80 -10.97
N THR A 17 13.71 16.42 -11.35
CA THR A 17 12.44 16.29 -10.65
C THR A 17 11.34 15.90 -11.65
N THR A 18 10.89 14.66 -11.61
CA THR A 18 9.77 14.16 -12.40
C THR A 18 8.56 13.91 -11.51
N GLU A 19 7.36 13.99 -12.08
CA GLU A 19 6.13 13.64 -11.37
C GLU A 19 6.01 12.12 -11.16
N HIS A 20 6.62 11.35 -12.07
CA HIS A 20 6.65 9.90 -12.01
C HIS A 20 7.85 9.39 -11.22
N LEU A 21 7.68 8.24 -10.64
CA LEU A 21 8.76 7.47 -10.03
C LEU A 21 9.76 7.05 -11.11
N ASN A 22 11.05 7.39 -10.93
CA ASN A 22 12.11 7.03 -11.87
C ASN A 22 12.53 5.57 -11.64
N ILE A 23 11.85 4.64 -12.30
CA ILE A 23 12.04 3.20 -12.14
C ILE A 23 13.33 2.70 -12.79
N LEU A 24 13.75 1.49 -12.39
CA LEU A 24 14.87 0.78 -13.02
C LEU A 24 14.37 0.00 -14.24
N MET A 25 15.18 -0.02 -15.33
CA MET A 25 14.76 -0.65 -16.59
C MET A 25 14.95 -2.17 -16.60
N GLU A 26 15.89 -2.69 -15.83
CA GLU A 26 16.28 -4.11 -15.84
C GLU A 26 15.89 -4.87 -14.57
N ASN A 27 15.54 -4.15 -13.50
CA ASN A 27 15.24 -4.70 -12.19
C ASN A 27 14.01 -4.04 -11.60
N ASP A 28 13.34 -4.71 -10.69
CA ASP A 28 12.31 -4.06 -9.88
C ASP A 28 12.94 -3.10 -8.87
N LEU A 29 12.27 -1.99 -8.65
CA LEU A 29 12.58 -1.06 -7.58
C LEU A 29 11.84 -1.50 -6.32
N GLU A 30 12.52 -1.56 -5.16
CA GLU A 30 11.88 -1.87 -3.87
C GLU A 30 10.99 -0.72 -3.40
N ALA A 31 9.94 -0.50 -4.18
CA ALA A 31 8.92 0.51 -3.99
C ALA A 31 7.53 -0.11 -4.21
N PHE A 32 6.51 0.49 -3.60
CA PHE A 32 5.15 -0.02 -3.60
C PHE A 32 4.16 1.12 -3.77
N ILE A 33 3.07 0.88 -4.50
CA ILE A 33 1.91 1.78 -4.50
C ILE A 33 1.29 1.71 -3.11
N ASP A 34 1.27 2.86 -2.43
CA ASP A 34 0.91 2.92 -1.02
C ASP A 34 -0.53 3.42 -0.82
N PRO A 35 -1.44 2.59 -0.27
CA PRO A 35 -2.83 2.98 -0.08
C PRO A 35 -3.01 4.13 0.94
N TYR A 36 -2.08 4.32 1.89
CA TYR A 36 -2.11 5.49 2.77
C TYR A 36 -1.79 6.77 2.02
N HIS A 37 -0.82 6.74 1.09
CA HIS A 37 -0.53 7.89 0.24
C HIS A 37 -1.70 8.22 -0.68
N ILE A 38 -2.39 7.22 -1.21
CA ILE A 38 -3.63 7.44 -1.99
C ILE A 38 -4.69 8.11 -1.11
N ALA A 39 -4.97 7.57 0.08
CA ALA A 39 -6.00 8.09 0.98
C ALA A 39 -5.70 9.51 1.54
N ASN A 40 -4.41 9.86 1.63
CA ASN A 40 -3.96 11.15 2.18
C ASN A 40 -3.82 12.28 1.15
N ASN A 41 -4.04 12.00 -0.15
CA ASN A 41 -3.87 12.97 -1.23
C ASN A 41 -5.13 13.09 -2.12
N LEU A 42 -6.33 13.07 -1.50
CA LEU A 42 -7.61 13.09 -2.24
C LEU A 42 -7.92 14.42 -2.95
N ASP A 43 -7.19 15.47 -2.68
CA ASP A 43 -7.14 16.71 -3.43
C ASP A 43 -6.51 16.54 -4.82
N ASN A 44 -5.61 15.56 -4.97
CA ASN A 44 -5.06 15.17 -6.27
C ASN A 44 -6.04 14.27 -7.03
N MET A 45 -6.29 14.60 -8.30
CA MET A 45 -7.28 13.90 -9.13
C MET A 45 -6.93 12.41 -9.37
N ILE A 46 -5.65 12.07 -9.52
CA ILE A 46 -5.20 10.69 -9.75
C ILE A 46 -5.44 9.87 -8.46
N ALA A 47 -4.98 10.38 -7.32
CA ALA A 47 -5.19 9.74 -6.03
C ALA A 47 -6.67 9.54 -5.73
N LYS A 48 -7.51 10.55 -6.00
CA LYS A 48 -8.96 10.48 -5.83
C LYS A 48 -9.60 9.40 -6.71
N LYS A 49 -9.23 9.32 -7.99
CA LYS A 49 -9.72 8.28 -8.90
C LYS A 49 -9.30 6.89 -8.43
N MET A 50 -8.03 6.70 -8.01
CA MET A 50 -7.52 5.44 -7.50
C MET A 50 -8.21 5.04 -6.19
N TYR A 51 -8.44 5.97 -5.28
CA TYR A 51 -9.17 5.73 -4.03
C TYR A 51 -10.60 5.24 -4.30
N VAL A 52 -11.37 5.95 -5.12
CA VAL A 52 -12.75 5.58 -5.46
C VAL A 52 -12.79 4.20 -6.13
N ARG A 53 -11.85 3.94 -7.05
CA ARG A 53 -11.76 2.68 -7.79
C ARG A 53 -11.44 1.50 -6.87
N SER A 54 -10.40 1.62 -6.03
CA SER A 54 -10.00 0.56 -5.10
C SER A 54 -11.07 0.30 -4.03
N LYS A 55 -11.74 1.34 -3.53
CA LYS A 55 -12.87 1.20 -2.61
C LYS A 55 -14.03 0.43 -3.24
N SER A 56 -14.42 0.80 -4.46
CA SER A 56 -15.47 0.09 -5.21
C SER A 56 -15.11 -1.39 -5.46
N PHE A 57 -13.84 -1.67 -5.79
CA PHE A 57 -13.35 -3.04 -5.96
C PHE A 57 -13.47 -3.87 -4.68
N LEU A 58 -12.96 -3.35 -3.56
CA LEU A 58 -13.03 -4.04 -2.27
C LEU A 58 -14.46 -4.20 -1.77
N GLU A 59 -15.31 -3.21 -1.98
CA GLU A 59 -16.74 -3.30 -1.65
C GLU A 59 -17.43 -4.38 -2.48
N THR A 60 -17.17 -4.44 -3.78
CA THR A 60 -17.72 -5.48 -4.66
C THR A 60 -17.23 -6.86 -4.23
N LEU A 61 -15.91 -7.02 -4.00
CA LEU A 61 -15.32 -8.25 -3.53
C LEU A 61 -15.98 -8.73 -2.22
N ASN A 62 -16.07 -7.84 -1.22
CA ASN A 62 -16.62 -8.16 0.09
C ASN A 62 -18.11 -8.52 0.02
N ARG A 63 -18.94 -7.68 -0.60
CA ARG A 63 -20.40 -7.85 -0.61
C ARG A 63 -20.86 -8.98 -1.51
N THR A 64 -20.23 -9.14 -2.67
CA THR A 64 -20.69 -10.10 -3.68
C THR A 64 -20.14 -11.50 -3.44
N PHE A 65 -18.89 -11.61 -2.95
CA PHE A 65 -18.23 -12.92 -2.90
C PHE A 65 -17.80 -13.34 -1.49
N ILE A 66 -17.21 -12.45 -0.68
CA ILE A 66 -16.65 -12.83 0.61
C ILE A 66 -17.76 -13.07 1.65
N ILE A 67 -18.69 -12.14 1.83
CA ILE A 67 -19.78 -12.27 2.81
C ILE A 67 -20.69 -13.45 2.48
N PRO A 68 -21.18 -13.63 1.22
CA PRO A 68 -21.99 -14.80 0.85
C PRO A 68 -21.20 -16.11 0.81
N ASN A 69 -19.85 -16.07 0.89
CA ASN A 69 -18.96 -17.21 0.73
C ASN A 69 -19.02 -17.87 -0.67
N ASP A 70 -19.22 -17.05 -1.70
CA ASP A 70 -19.15 -17.51 -3.09
C ASP A 70 -17.69 -17.62 -3.53
N ARG A 71 -17.04 -18.72 -3.08
CA ARG A 71 -15.61 -18.93 -3.28
C ARG A 71 -15.22 -19.01 -4.75
N ASN A 72 -15.97 -19.75 -5.55
CA ASN A 72 -15.61 -20.00 -6.95
C ASN A 72 -15.61 -18.70 -7.77
N ASN A 73 -16.68 -17.91 -7.68
CA ASN A 73 -16.77 -16.63 -8.38
C ASN A 73 -15.82 -15.59 -7.78
N GLY A 74 -15.60 -15.61 -6.45
CA GLY A 74 -14.64 -14.76 -5.78
C GLY A 74 -13.19 -15.02 -6.21
N LEU A 75 -12.80 -16.29 -6.34
CA LEU A 75 -11.47 -16.64 -6.86
C LEU A 75 -11.31 -16.27 -8.34
N ASN A 76 -12.37 -16.47 -9.15
CA ASN A 76 -12.37 -16.01 -10.53
C ASN A 76 -12.23 -14.48 -10.62
N PHE A 77 -12.93 -13.73 -9.78
CA PHE A 77 -12.83 -12.27 -9.71
C PHE A 77 -11.42 -11.81 -9.30
N LEU A 78 -10.75 -12.53 -8.39
CA LEU A 78 -9.39 -12.27 -7.93
C LEU A 78 -8.30 -12.77 -8.90
N SER A 79 -8.62 -13.69 -9.81
CA SER A 79 -7.64 -14.22 -10.78
C SER A 79 -7.13 -13.20 -11.78
N HIS A 80 -7.82 -12.07 -11.92
CA HIS A 80 -7.40 -10.92 -12.72
C HIS A 80 -6.30 -10.07 -12.07
N LEU A 81 -6.00 -10.32 -10.78
CA LEU A 81 -4.89 -9.68 -10.07
C LEU A 81 -3.58 -10.42 -10.39
N GLY A 82 -3.07 -10.22 -11.60
CA GLY A 82 -1.77 -10.73 -12.01
C GLY A 82 -0.61 -10.00 -11.36
N GLU A 83 0.60 -10.48 -11.58
CA GLU A 83 1.80 -9.74 -11.24
C GLU A 83 1.95 -8.54 -12.18
N ALA A 84 2.19 -7.37 -11.60
CA ALA A 84 2.21 -6.10 -12.31
C ALA A 84 3.65 -5.75 -12.76
N ASN A 85 4.27 -6.61 -13.57
CA ASN A 85 5.67 -6.49 -14.00
C ASN A 85 5.96 -5.23 -14.83
N GLU A 86 4.95 -4.66 -15.48
CA GLU A 86 5.05 -3.45 -16.28
C GLU A 86 5.32 -2.17 -15.46
N TYR A 87 5.23 -2.26 -14.14
CA TYR A 87 5.50 -1.16 -13.21
C TYR A 87 6.94 -1.14 -12.69
N HIS A 88 7.67 -2.27 -12.82
CA HIS A 88 9.02 -2.45 -12.28
C HIS A 88 9.11 -2.13 -10.77
N LEU A 89 8.10 -2.55 -10.01
CA LEU A 89 7.99 -2.37 -8.56
C LEU A 89 7.89 -3.73 -7.86
N GLY A 90 8.50 -3.87 -6.68
CA GLY A 90 8.40 -5.09 -5.87
C GLY A 90 9.70 -5.47 -5.17
N TYR A 91 9.73 -6.67 -4.59
CA TYR A 91 10.91 -7.21 -3.89
C TYR A 91 11.90 -7.95 -4.79
N SER A 92 11.56 -8.19 -6.05
CA SER A 92 12.33 -9.06 -6.92
C SER A 92 13.44 -8.29 -7.63
N TYR A 93 14.69 -8.72 -7.50
CA TYR A 93 15.80 -8.25 -8.33
C TYR A 93 15.69 -8.68 -9.81
N ASN A 94 14.73 -9.56 -10.13
CA ASN A 94 14.49 -10.02 -11.49
C ASN A 94 13.02 -9.78 -11.85
N ILE A 95 12.78 -9.16 -13.01
CA ILE A 95 11.44 -8.91 -13.63
C ILE A 95 10.64 -10.22 -13.89
N LYS A 96 11.08 -11.35 -13.36
CA LYS A 96 10.41 -12.66 -13.45
C LYS A 96 9.78 -13.00 -12.09
N GLY A 97 8.92 -12.15 -11.60
CA GLY A 97 8.12 -12.48 -10.44
C GLY A 97 7.04 -13.52 -10.80
N LYS A 98 6.53 -14.20 -9.80
CA LYS A 98 5.38 -15.11 -9.93
C LYS A 98 4.13 -14.33 -9.62
N GLY A 99 3.28 -14.05 -10.61
CA GLY A 99 2.01 -13.36 -10.45
C GLY A 99 1.14 -13.87 -9.30
N ILE A 100 0.06 -13.16 -9.00
CA ILE A 100 -0.97 -13.69 -8.10
C ILE A 100 -1.50 -14.97 -8.76
N GLY A 101 -0.79 -16.05 -8.53
CA GLY A 101 -1.25 -17.37 -8.92
C GLY A 101 -2.51 -17.76 -8.11
N PRO A 102 -3.17 -18.87 -8.44
CA PRO A 102 -4.34 -19.37 -7.70
C PRO A 102 -4.15 -19.29 -6.18
N THR A 103 -2.95 -19.58 -5.70
CA THR A 103 -2.59 -19.55 -4.26
C THR A 103 -2.67 -18.15 -3.64
N LYS A 104 -2.29 -17.08 -4.35
CA LYS A 104 -2.41 -15.72 -3.80
C LYS A 104 -3.88 -15.27 -3.77
N ALA A 105 -4.67 -15.56 -4.79
CA ALA A 105 -6.12 -15.30 -4.80
C ALA A 105 -6.83 -16.02 -3.63
N GLU A 106 -6.46 -17.27 -3.38
CA GLU A 106 -6.96 -18.04 -2.23
C GLU A 106 -6.58 -17.40 -0.90
N ILE A 107 -5.31 -17.00 -0.73
CA ILE A 107 -4.86 -16.31 0.48
C ILE A 107 -5.65 -15.03 0.71
N ILE A 108 -5.87 -14.21 -0.32
CA ILE A 108 -6.65 -12.97 -0.22
C ILE A 108 -8.10 -13.28 0.17
N PHE A 109 -8.76 -14.22 -0.52
CA PHE A 109 -10.11 -14.61 -0.25
C PHE A 109 -10.29 -15.13 1.18
N ASP A 110 -9.46 -16.09 1.59
CA ASP A 110 -9.53 -16.72 2.90
C ASP A 110 -9.17 -15.72 4.03
N SER A 111 -8.22 -14.83 3.80
CA SER A 111 -7.85 -13.79 4.76
C SER A 111 -8.99 -12.80 5.01
N LEU A 112 -9.66 -12.34 3.95
CA LEU A 112 -10.85 -11.50 4.06
C LEU A 112 -12.00 -12.26 4.71
N ARG A 113 -12.25 -13.51 4.29
CA ARG A 113 -13.30 -14.37 4.86
C ARG A 113 -13.09 -14.68 6.35
N ALA A 114 -11.83 -14.84 6.79
CA ALA A 114 -11.51 -15.06 8.19
C ALA A 114 -11.65 -13.78 9.06
N ASN A 115 -11.63 -12.60 8.44
CA ASN A 115 -11.66 -11.33 9.17
C ASN A 115 -13.04 -11.05 9.77
N LYS A 116 -13.09 -10.79 11.09
CA LYS A 116 -14.35 -10.57 11.82
C LYS A 116 -15.10 -9.32 11.37
N LEU A 117 -14.39 -8.29 10.90
CA LEU A 117 -15.00 -7.03 10.42
C LEU A 117 -15.71 -7.26 9.09
N VAL A 118 -15.06 -7.98 8.17
CA VAL A 118 -15.65 -8.34 6.89
C VAL A 118 -16.92 -9.17 7.11
N LYS A 119 -16.85 -10.19 7.97
CA LYS A 119 -18.02 -11.02 8.33
C LYS A 119 -19.18 -10.21 8.90
N ALA A 120 -18.88 -9.19 9.69
CA ALA A 120 -19.88 -8.30 10.26
C ALA A 120 -20.38 -7.23 9.27
N GLY A 121 -19.92 -7.23 8.01
CA GLY A 121 -20.29 -6.24 7.01
C GLY A 121 -19.77 -4.82 7.30
N ILE A 122 -18.75 -4.70 8.15
CA ILE A 122 -18.21 -3.40 8.55
C ILE A 122 -17.37 -2.83 7.40
N THR A 123 -17.74 -1.64 6.95
CA THR A 123 -17.21 -0.99 5.74
C THR A 123 -15.75 -0.54 5.84
N VAL A 124 -15.16 -0.55 7.04
CA VAL A 124 -13.75 -0.17 7.25
C VAL A 124 -12.78 -0.99 6.38
N THR A 125 -13.14 -2.24 6.05
CA THR A 125 -12.36 -3.12 5.18
C THR A 125 -12.64 -2.93 3.68
N ASN A 126 -13.42 -1.93 3.31
CA ASN A 126 -13.55 -1.47 1.92
C ASN A 126 -12.48 -0.41 1.58
N GLU A 127 -11.70 0.03 2.54
CA GLU A 127 -10.60 0.96 2.39
C GLU A 127 -9.27 0.21 2.27
N ALA A 128 -8.52 0.40 1.20
CA ALA A 128 -7.29 -0.36 0.93
C ALA A 128 -6.23 -0.25 2.04
N HIS A 129 -6.06 0.95 2.62
CA HIS A 129 -5.14 1.18 3.74
C HIS A 129 -5.56 0.43 5.01
N ASN A 130 -6.87 0.30 5.29
CA ASN A 130 -7.38 -0.47 6.42
C ASN A 130 -7.27 -1.98 6.17
N VAL A 131 -7.45 -2.44 4.93
CA VAL A 131 -7.20 -3.85 4.56
C VAL A 131 -5.73 -4.17 4.78
N LEU A 132 -4.82 -3.31 4.30
CA LEU A 132 -3.39 -3.47 4.52
C LEU A 132 -3.03 -3.53 6.01
N LEU A 133 -3.68 -2.74 6.85
CA LEU A 133 -3.41 -2.68 8.30
C LEU A 133 -4.01 -3.88 9.06
N LEU A 134 -5.25 -4.28 8.77
CA LEU A 134 -6.07 -5.11 9.64
C LEU A 134 -6.27 -6.55 9.14
N VAL A 135 -6.03 -6.83 7.85
CA VAL A 135 -6.29 -8.15 7.28
C VAL A 135 -5.00 -8.97 7.22
N LYS A 136 -4.92 -10.03 8.06
CA LYS A 136 -3.77 -10.95 8.07
C LYS A 136 -3.64 -11.61 6.68
N GLY A 137 -2.42 -11.78 6.20
CA GLY A 137 -2.14 -12.42 4.90
C GLY A 137 -2.04 -11.45 3.73
N ILE A 138 -2.56 -10.21 3.86
CA ILE A 138 -2.40 -9.16 2.85
C ILE A 138 -1.27 -8.24 3.27
N GLY A 139 -0.12 -8.36 2.60
CA GLY A 139 1.07 -7.52 2.80
C GLY A 139 1.10 -6.31 1.86
N GLN A 140 2.15 -5.50 1.99
CA GLN A 140 2.33 -4.28 1.18
C GLN A 140 2.46 -4.61 -0.32
N ASP A 141 3.23 -5.63 -0.66
CA ASP A 141 3.40 -6.12 -2.03
C ASP A 141 2.06 -6.55 -2.65
N ASN A 142 1.32 -7.44 -1.98
CA ASN A 142 0.01 -7.88 -2.45
C ASN A 142 -0.99 -6.73 -2.62
N MET A 143 -0.92 -5.71 -1.76
CA MET A 143 -1.78 -4.54 -1.87
C MET A 143 -1.34 -3.63 -3.03
N SER A 144 -0.05 -3.44 -3.21
CA SER A 144 0.52 -2.71 -4.35
C SER A 144 0.11 -3.33 -5.68
N ASP A 145 0.26 -4.65 -5.84
CA ASP A 145 -0.18 -5.39 -7.03
C ASP A 145 -1.69 -5.28 -7.25
N THR A 146 -2.47 -5.35 -6.17
CA THR A 146 -3.93 -5.15 -6.25
C THR A 146 -4.27 -3.76 -6.80
N LEU A 147 -3.65 -2.71 -6.27
CA LEU A 147 -3.87 -1.33 -6.71
C LEU A 147 -3.40 -1.11 -8.14
N ALA A 148 -2.25 -1.68 -8.52
CA ALA A 148 -1.71 -1.63 -9.87
C ALA A 148 -2.68 -2.22 -10.90
N ASN A 149 -3.22 -3.41 -10.64
CA ASN A 149 -4.16 -4.07 -11.54
C ASN A 149 -5.53 -3.37 -11.59
N VAL A 150 -6.09 -3.04 -10.42
CA VAL A 150 -7.42 -2.41 -10.31
C VAL A 150 -7.45 -1.01 -10.95
N CYS A 151 -6.36 -0.25 -10.82
CA CYS A 151 -6.24 1.13 -11.29
C CYS A 151 -5.39 1.28 -12.57
N ARG A 152 -5.14 0.18 -13.30
CA ARG A 152 -4.19 0.16 -14.43
C ARG A 152 -4.51 1.21 -15.50
N ASP A 153 -5.79 1.44 -15.81
CA ASP A 153 -6.19 2.45 -16.79
C ASP A 153 -5.90 3.89 -16.35
N ILE A 154 -6.00 4.17 -15.05
CA ILE A 154 -5.69 5.50 -14.48
C ILE A 154 -4.17 5.75 -14.58
N LEU A 155 -3.37 4.74 -14.26
CA LEU A 155 -1.91 4.83 -14.31
C LEU A 155 -1.39 4.82 -15.76
N ALA A 156 -2.05 4.08 -16.68
CA ALA A 156 -1.75 4.11 -18.11
C ALA A 156 -2.00 5.52 -18.69
N GLU A 157 -3.10 6.17 -18.32
CA GLU A 157 -3.38 7.56 -18.73
C GLU A 157 -2.31 8.52 -18.18
N PHE A 158 -1.95 8.42 -16.91
CA PHE A 158 -0.85 9.19 -16.34
C PHE A 158 0.46 8.96 -17.10
N THR A 159 0.78 7.70 -17.43
CA THR A 159 1.99 7.34 -18.21
C THR A 159 1.98 8.01 -19.58
N PHE A 160 0.84 7.96 -20.28
CA PHE A 160 0.70 8.61 -21.57
C PHE A 160 0.94 10.12 -21.50
N GLN A 161 0.42 10.78 -20.47
CA GLN A 161 0.65 12.23 -20.26
C GLN A 161 2.14 12.52 -19.98
N GLN A 162 2.85 11.64 -19.25
CA GLN A 162 4.30 11.79 -19.07
C GLN A 162 5.04 11.60 -20.39
N CYS A 163 4.64 10.62 -21.21
CA CYS A 163 5.23 10.41 -22.52
C CYS A 163 5.06 11.62 -23.45
N LEU A 164 3.87 12.23 -23.48
CA LEU A 164 3.64 13.47 -24.22
C LEU A 164 4.52 14.62 -23.71
N LYS A 165 4.63 14.79 -22.39
CA LYS A 165 5.44 15.83 -21.76
C LYS A 165 6.92 15.74 -22.12
N TYR A 166 7.45 14.52 -22.26
CA TYR A 166 8.88 14.27 -22.51
C TYR A 166 9.17 13.79 -23.94
N SER A 167 8.17 13.81 -24.84
CA SER A 167 8.31 13.40 -26.25
C SER A 167 8.82 11.96 -26.39
N ILE A 168 8.27 11.04 -25.60
CA ILE A 168 8.60 9.60 -25.62
C ILE A 168 7.65 8.89 -26.61
N ASP A 169 8.18 8.06 -27.47
CA ASP A 169 7.41 7.24 -28.41
C ASP A 169 6.56 6.21 -27.65
N VAL A 170 5.33 6.00 -28.14
CA VAL A 170 4.35 5.09 -27.52
C VAL A 170 3.74 4.17 -28.57
N GLU A 171 3.36 2.97 -28.15
CA GLU A 171 2.73 1.96 -28.98
C GLU A 171 1.37 1.55 -28.41
N GLU A 172 0.43 1.14 -29.27
CA GLU A 172 -0.88 0.67 -28.84
C GLU A 172 -0.75 -0.66 -28.08
N THR A 173 -1.26 -0.65 -26.84
CA THR A 173 -1.21 -1.79 -25.93
C THR A 173 -2.60 -2.08 -25.38
N LYS A 174 -3.01 -3.35 -25.29
CA LYS A 174 -4.25 -3.77 -24.66
C LYS A 174 -3.99 -4.02 -23.18
N ILE A 175 -4.76 -3.34 -22.33
CA ILE A 175 -4.71 -3.52 -20.89
C ILE A 175 -6.05 -3.99 -20.33
N GLU A 176 -6.03 -4.68 -19.19
CA GLU A 176 -7.20 -5.05 -18.41
C GLU A 176 -7.20 -4.27 -17.09
N TYR A 177 -8.38 -3.81 -16.65
CA TYR A 177 -8.57 -3.06 -15.41
C TYR A 177 -9.97 -3.28 -14.85
N TYR A 178 -10.18 -2.96 -13.57
CA TYR A 178 -11.49 -3.01 -12.95
C TYR A 178 -12.27 -1.72 -13.21
N GLU A 179 -13.44 -1.84 -13.86
CA GLU A 179 -14.34 -0.71 -14.09
C GLU A 179 -15.37 -0.62 -12.98
N HIS A 180 -15.33 0.49 -12.22
CA HIS A 180 -16.17 0.65 -11.03
C HIS A 180 -17.66 0.92 -11.33
N SER A 181 -17.99 1.43 -12.51
CA SER A 181 -19.38 1.68 -12.94
C SER A 181 -20.12 0.38 -13.24
N SER A 182 -19.51 -0.53 -13.96
CA SER A 182 -20.03 -1.85 -14.30
C SER A 182 -19.71 -2.92 -13.24
N LYS A 183 -18.78 -2.65 -12.33
CA LYS A 183 -18.22 -3.59 -11.34
C LYS A 183 -17.62 -4.84 -11.94
N LYS A 184 -17.00 -4.70 -13.11
CA LYS A 184 -16.42 -5.79 -13.88
C LYS A 184 -15.00 -5.50 -14.30
N TRP A 185 -14.26 -6.57 -14.59
CA TRP A 185 -13.00 -6.46 -15.32
C TRP A 185 -13.28 -6.23 -16.80
N VAL A 186 -12.62 -5.24 -17.38
CA VAL A 186 -12.78 -4.84 -18.78
C VAL A 186 -11.44 -4.57 -19.41
N THR A 187 -11.38 -4.64 -20.73
CA THR A 187 -10.16 -4.36 -21.48
C THR A 187 -10.32 -3.12 -22.33
N LYS A 188 -9.24 -2.34 -22.48
CA LYS A 188 -9.15 -1.24 -23.44
C LYS A 188 -7.78 -1.15 -24.07
N LYS A 189 -7.69 -0.44 -25.19
CA LYS A 189 -6.45 -0.07 -25.86
C LYS A 189 -5.96 1.27 -25.29
N VAL A 190 -4.67 1.36 -25.02
CA VAL A 190 -3.97 2.53 -24.50
C VAL A 190 -2.64 2.70 -25.25
N MET A 191 -2.08 3.91 -25.19
CA MET A 191 -0.76 4.20 -25.77
C MET A 191 0.28 4.21 -24.63
N LEU A 192 1.29 3.32 -24.71
CA LEU A 192 2.29 3.15 -23.66
C LEU A 192 3.71 3.10 -24.25
N PRO A 193 4.74 3.55 -23.51
CA PRO A 193 6.12 3.34 -23.90
C PRO A 193 6.52 1.88 -23.74
N HIS A 194 7.43 1.42 -24.57
CA HIS A 194 7.93 0.04 -24.55
C HIS A 194 9.43 -0.02 -24.32
N TYR A 195 9.86 -1.07 -23.67
CA TYR A 195 11.25 -1.44 -23.50
C TYR A 195 11.41 -2.94 -23.72
N LYS A 196 12.30 -3.32 -24.65
CA LYS A 196 12.52 -4.74 -25.02
C LYS A 196 11.23 -5.51 -25.32
N GLY A 197 10.28 -4.86 -25.99
CA GLY A 197 8.99 -5.44 -26.40
C GLY A 197 7.96 -5.58 -25.26
N LYS A 198 8.22 -5.00 -24.09
CA LYS A 198 7.27 -4.95 -22.98
C LYS A 198 6.83 -3.52 -22.72
N CYS A 199 5.54 -3.32 -22.47
CA CYS A 199 5.03 -2.01 -22.10
C CYS A 199 5.50 -1.62 -20.68
N ILE A 200 5.58 -0.32 -20.44
CA ILE A 200 5.90 0.26 -19.13
C ILE A 200 4.73 1.12 -18.67
N ILE A 201 4.37 1.02 -17.40
CA ILE A 201 3.39 1.88 -16.75
C ILE A 201 4.06 2.58 -15.58
N LEU A 202 4.01 3.91 -15.59
CA LEU A 202 4.59 4.77 -14.57
C LEU A 202 3.59 5.03 -13.44
N VAL A 203 4.12 5.24 -12.24
CA VAL A 203 3.34 5.61 -11.06
C VAL A 203 3.76 7.01 -10.60
N PRO A 204 2.83 7.89 -10.20
CA PRO A 204 3.19 9.14 -9.55
C PRO A 204 4.04 8.90 -8.32
N GLN A 205 5.18 9.58 -8.19
CA GLN A 205 6.14 9.36 -7.10
C GLN A 205 5.49 9.54 -5.73
N PHE A 206 4.62 10.54 -5.57
CA PHE A 206 3.96 10.85 -4.31
C PHE A 206 2.98 9.77 -3.82
N LEU A 207 2.59 8.80 -4.68
CA LEU A 207 1.74 7.66 -4.32
C LEU A 207 2.54 6.41 -3.92
N THR A 208 3.87 6.50 -3.87
CA THR A 208 4.73 5.35 -3.61
C THR A 208 5.48 5.47 -2.30
N SER A 209 5.76 4.34 -1.69
CA SER A 209 6.62 4.23 -0.51
C SER A 209 7.63 3.10 -0.66
N GLY A 210 8.72 3.16 0.08
CA GLY A 210 9.57 2.00 0.32
C GLY A 210 8.89 0.98 1.23
N GLN A 211 9.62 -0.05 1.62
CA GLN A 211 9.10 -1.09 2.52
C GLN A 211 8.62 -0.50 3.86
N ARG A 212 7.38 -0.82 4.23
CA ARG A 212 6.74 -0.40 5.49
C ARG A 212 5.94 -1.50 6.14
N ILE A 213 6.12 -1.67 7.43
CA ILE A 213 5.34 -2.61 8.25
C ILE A 213 4.34 -1.81 9.07
N TYR A 214 3.21 -1.44 8.47
CA TYR A 214 2.17 -0.61 9.10
C TYR A 214 1.64 -1.18 10.42
N THR A 215 1.65 -2.51 10.60
CA THR A 215 1.32 -3.15 11.89
C THR A 215 2.23 -2.65 13.02
N ASN A 216 3.53 -2.52 12.77
CA ASN A 216 4.49 -2.04 13.78
C ASN A 216 4.29 -0.53 14.04
N HIS A 217 4.07 0.24 12.97
CA HIS A 217 3.83 1.68 13.07
C HIS A 217 2.53 1.99 13.83
N TYR A 218 1.45 1.22 13.59
CA TYR A 218 0.20 1.38 14.32
C TYR A 218 0.33 0.99 15.80
N ASN A 219 1.02 -0.11 16.12
CA ASN A 219 1.32 -0.46 17.51
C ASN A 219 2.08 0.66 18.23
N TRP A 220 3.09 1.23 17.59
CA TRP A 220 3.85 2.34 18.14
C TRP A 220 2.98 3.59 18.33
N PHE A 221 2.16 3.92 17.34
CA PHE A 221 1.21 5.02 17.40
C PHE A 221 0.22 4.87 18.55
N ILE A 222 -0.39 3.71 18.74
CA ILE A 222 -1.29 3.41 19.84
C ILE A 222 -0.58 3.53 21.18
N SER A 223 0.65 2.99 21.27
CA SER A 223 1.45 3.07 22.49
C SER A 223 1.78 4.52 22.89
N SER A 224 2.11 5.34 21.89
CA SER A 224 2.52 6.74 22.11
C SER A 224 1.34 7.67 22.41
N ASN A 225 0.19 7.46 21.79
CA ASN A 225 -0.89 8.44 21.80
C ASN A 225 -2.10 8.04 22.67
N TYR A 226 -2.22 6.76 23.03
CA TYR A 226 -3.36 6.24 23.80
C TYR A 226 -2.91 5.50 25.07
N LEU A 227 -2.18 4.38 24.92
CA LEU A 227 -1.78 3.55 26.06
C LEU A 227 -0.93 4.33 27.08
N SER A 228 -0.02 5.19 26.61
CA SER A 228 0.82 6.03 27.47
C SER A 228 0.00 6.96 28.37
N LYS A 229 -1.07 7.52 27.80
CA LYS A 229 -2.02 8.36 28.52
C LYS A 229 -2.78 7.55 29.58
N ASP A 230 -3.39 6.45 29.17
CA ASP A 230 -4.17 5.58 30.05
C ASP A 230 -3.35 5.03 31.21
N ILE A 231 -2.06 4.74 30.97
CA ILE A 231 -1.13 4.28 32.02
C ILE A 231 -0.80 5.42 33.00
N ILE A 232 -0.48 6.63 32.50
CA ILE A 232 -0.18 7.79 33.36
C ILE A 232 -1.40 8.18 34.21
N GLU A 233 -2.58 8.13 33.60
CA GLU A 233 -3.85 8.48 34.25
C GLU A 233 -4.39 7.37 35.16
N GLY A 234 -3.77 6.18 35.16
CA GLY A 234 -4.20 5.03 35.96
C GLY A 234 -5.43 4.30 35.44
N ASN A 235 -5.83 4.55 34.19
CA ASN A 235 -6.95 3.88 33.54
C ASN A 235 -6.63 2.42 33.17
N ILE A 236 -5.33 2.10 33.03
CA ILE A 236 -4.82 0.74 32.81
C ILE A 236 -4.08 0.31 34.08
N ASN A 237 -4.52 -0.81 34.69
CA ASN A 237 -3.77 -1.44 35.76
C ASN A 237 -2.50 -2.07 35.23
N THR A 238 -1.35 -1.64 35.72
CA THR A 238 -0.03 -2.15 35.30
C THR A 238 0.46 -3.30 36.18
N ASP A 239 -0.35 -3.79 37.10
CA ASP A 239 -0.04 -4.86 38.07
C ASP A 239 1.30 -4.63 38.81
N GLY A 240 1.58 -3.34 39.11
CA GLY A 240 2.83 -2.94 39.78
C GLY A 240 4.05 -2.90 38.90
N ASN A 241 3.88 -2.95 37.59
CA ASN A 241 5.01 -2.84 36.66
C ASN A 241 5.44 -1.37 36.44
N ASP A 242 6.42 -0.93 37.22
CA ASP A 242 6.97 0.43 37.18
C ASP A 242 7.81 0.72 35.92
N SER A 243 8.07 -0.30 35.09
CA SER A 243 8.91 -0.15 33.89
C SER A 243 8.28 0.71 32.80
N PHE A 244 7.00 1.08 32.90
CA PHE A 244 6.28 1.89 31.92
C PHE A 244 6.36 3.38 32.15
N ILE A 245 6.71 3.81 33.36
CA ILE A 245 6.74 5.22 33.76
C ILE A 245 8.13 5.55 34.33
N ASN A 246 8.64 6.71 33.95
CA ASN A 246 9.78 7.35 34.58
C ASN A 246 9.27 8.59 35.31
N GLU A 247 9.42 8.64 36.64
CA GLU A 247 9.08 9.81 37.46
C GLU A 247 10.33 10.73 37.55
N LEU A 248 10.14 11.96 37.13
CA LEU A 248 11.20 12.98 37.18
C LEU A 248 11.30 13.56 38.60
N LYS A 249 12.39 14.26 38.87
CA LYS A 249 12.66 14.88 40.20
C LYS A 249 11.58 15.87 40.65
N ASP A 250 10.85 16.44 39.70
CA ASP A 250 9.72 17.37 39.98
C ASP A 250 8.37 16.66 40.11
N GLY A 251 8.35 15.36 40.20
CA GLY A 251 7.13 14.53 40.27
C GLY A 251 6.41 14.32 38.95
N THR A 252 6.91 14.86 37.84
CA THR A 252 6.32 14.67 36.53
C THR A 252 6.53 13.21 36.05
N LYS A 253 5.44 12.54 35.64
CA LYS A 253 5.48 11.20 35.08
C LYS A 253 5.64 11.23 33.58
N LYS A 254 6.64 10.51 33.07
CA LYS A 254 6.86 10.32 31.62
C LYS A 254 6.74 8.86 31.24
N ALA A 255 5.93 8.58 30.22
CA ALA A 255 5.79 7.23 29.69
C ALA A 255 7.03 6.76 28.95
N ILE A 256 7.43 5.51 29.17
CA ILE A 256 8.51 4.83 28.45
C ILE A 256 7.89 4.04 27.30
N ILE A 257 7.67 4.73 26.16
CA ILE A 257 6.92 4.19 25.02
C ILE A 257 7.46 2.85 24.53
N LYS A 258 8.80 2.70 24.51
CA LYS A 258 9.44 1.43 24.09
C LYS A 258 8.96 0.25 24.94
N ASN A 259 8.87 0.41 26.24
CA ASN A 259 8.45 -0.65 27.16
C ASN A 259 6.95 -0.93 27.01
N ILE A 260 6.14 0.13 26.94
CA ILE A 260 4.69 0.04 26.67
C ILE A 260 4.44 -0.72 25.37
N ASN A 261 5.09 -0.30 24.26
CA ASN A 261 4.92 -0.96 22.98
C ASN A 261 5.40 -2.42 23.00
N SER A 262 6.49 -2.72 23.68
CA SER A 262 6.98 -4.10 23.79
C SER A 262 5.98 -5.01 24.50
N HIS A 263 5.32 -4.51 25.55
CA HIS A 263 4.38 -5.27 26.38
C HIS A 263 3.00 -5.41 25.71
N TYR A 264 2.45 -4.32 25.21
CA TYR A 264 1.06 -4.26 24.71
C TYR A 264 0.92 -4.49 23.21
N ARG A 265 2.03 -4.58 22.42
CA ARG A 265 1.95 -4.78 20.97
C ARG A 265 1.09 -5.96 20.60
N LYS A 266 0.25 -5.76 19.58
CA LYS A 266 -0.66 -6.78 19.08
C LYS A 266 -0.25 -7.25 17.68
N PRO A 267 -0.39 -8.54 17.38
CA PRO A 267 -0.25 -9.04 16.01
C PRO A 267 -1.39 -8.50 15.14
N LYS A 268 -1.18 -8.44 13.84
CA LYS A 268 -2.07 -7.83 12.85
C LYS A 268 -3.56 -8.21 13.02
N HIS A 269 -3.85 -9.48 13.24
CA HIS A 269 -5.23 -9.99 13.39
C HIS A 269 -5.92 -9.56 14.70
N LYS A 270 -5.18 -9.00 15.67
CA LYS A 270 -5.70 -8.46 16.94
C LYS A 270 -5.74 -6.94 16.98
N LEU A 271 -5.22 -6.23 15.97
CA LEU A 271 -5.23 -4.75 15.96
C LEU A 271 -6.65 -4.17 16.04
N ILE A 272 -7.66 -4.93 15.63
CA ILE A 272 -9.07 -4.56 15.78
C ILE A 272 -9.48 -4.29 17.23
N GLU A 273 -8.79 -4.89 18.21
CA GLU A 273 -9.05 -4.64 19.61
C GLU A 273 -8.74 -3.17 19.96
N TYR A 274 -7.63 -2.62 19.42
CA TYR A 274 -7.32 -1.21 19.57
C TYR A 274 -8.34 -0.30 18.89
N VAL A 275 -8.79 -0.67 17.69
CA VAL A 275 -9.81 0.10 16.96
C VAL A 275 -11.11 0.18 17.77
N LYS A 276 -11.45 -0.88 18.49
CA LYS A 276 -12.63 -0.93 19.38
C LYS A 276 -12.43 -0.14 20.66
N SER A 277 -11.23 -0.22 21.26
CA SER A 277 -10.93 0.48 22.54
C SER A 277 -10.75 1.98 22.32
N TYR A 278 -10.18 2.37 21.17
CA TYR A 278 -9.82 3.75 20.89
C TYR A 278 -10.55 4.26 19.63
N SER A 279 -11.74 4.82 19.85
CA SER A 279 -12.56 5.40 18.77
C SER A 279 -11.77 6.47 18.02
N GLY A 280 -11.87 6.45 16.67
CA GLY A 280 -11.14 7.38 15.80
C GLY A 280 -9.66 7.06 15.59
N SER A 281 -9.09 6.03 16.24
CA SER A 281 -7.66 5.71 16.14
C SER A 281 -7.18 5.39 14.70
N LEU A 282 -8.05 4.86 13.82
CA LEU A 282 -7.71 4.64 12.41
C LEU A 282 -7.55 5.95 11.65
N ILE A 283 -8.44 6.92 11.86
CA ILE A 283 -8.39 8.24 11.22
C ILE A 283 -7.15 8.99 11.72
N ASN A 284 -6.96 9.02 13.04
CA ASN A 284 -5.80 9.68 13.64
C ASN A 284 -4.47 9.03 13.21
N PHE A 285 -4.45 7.72 12.96
CA PHE A 285 -3.28 7.05 12.42
C PHE A 285 -3.05 7.38 10.94
N GLN A 286 -4.10 7.54 10.14
CA GLN A 286 -3.99 7.99 8.76
C GLN A 286 -3.35 9.39 8.68
N ASP A 287 -3.77 10.33 9.53
CA ASP A 287 -3.18 11.66 9.65
C ASP A 287 -1.72 11.61 10.16
N TYR A 288 -1.45 10.70 11.11
CA TYR A 288 -0.09 10.46 11.59
C TYR A 288 0.83 9.96 10.46
N VAL A 289 0.35 9.03 9.64
CA VAL A 289 1.10 8.54 8.46
C VAL A 289 1.40 9.68 7.51
N LYS A 290 0.44 10.57 7.24
CA LYS A 290 0.63 11.73 6.36
C LYS A 290 1.81 12.61 6.78
N SER A 291 1.96 12.82 8.08
CA SER A 291 2.98 13.73 8.62
C SER A 291 4.34 13.06 8.90
N HIS A 292 4.37 11.73 9.12
CA HIS A 292 5.58 11.03 9.58
C HIS A 292 6.21 10.08 8.55
N TYR A 293 5.46 9.69 7.53
CA TYR A 293 5.95 8.73 6.53
C TYR A 293 5.82 9.32 5.12
N PRO A 294 6.83 10.10 4.66
CA PRO A 294 6.81 10.69 3.32
C PRO A 294 6.86 9.63 2.22
N SER A 295 6.53 10.03 0.99
CA SER A 295 6.76 9.20 -0.20
C SER A 295 8.23 8.81 -0.34
N ILE A 296 8.48 7.83 -1.20
CA ILE A 296 9.82 7.28 -1.39
C ILE A 296 10.82 8.36 -1.84
N ASP A 297 12.02 8.33 -1.24
CA ASP A 297 13.17 9.09 -1.68
C ASP A 297 14.03 8.19 -2.58
N ILE A 298 13.93 8.42 -3.88
CA ILE A 298 14.60 7.59 -4.91
C ILE A 298 16.11 7.73 -4.83
N GLU A 299 16.63 8.91 -4.53
CA GLU A 299 18.09 9.13 -4.46
C GLU A 299 18.71 8.25 -3.37
N LYS A 300 18.04 8.13 -2.22
CA LYS A 300 18.46 7.20 -1.16
C LYS A 300 18.40 5.75 -1.60
N LEU A 301 17.37 5.36 -2.36
CA LEU A 301 17.26 3.98 -2.85
C LEU A 301 18.37 3.65 -3.86
N ILE A 302 18.60 4.51 -4.85
CA ILE A 302 19.66 4.31 -5.85
C ILE A 302 21.04 4.25 -5.18
N GLN A 303 21.28 5.07 -4.14
CA GLN A 303 22.48 5.00 -3.34
C GLN A 303 22.64 3.69 -2.57
N LEU A 304 21.53 3.09 -2.08
CA LEU A 304 21.56 1.78 -1.42
C LEU A 304 21.89 0.67 -2.41
N TYR A 305 21.33 0.67 -3.62
CA TYR A 305 21.65 -0.29 -4.67
C TYR A 305 23.10 -0.14 -5.16
N GLY A 306 23.63 1.07 -5.28
CA GLY A 306 25.01 1.32 -5.67
C GLY A 306 26.05 0.94 -4.61
N LYS A 307 25.64 0.71 -3.36
CA LYS A 307 26.52 0.25 -2.26
C LYS A 307 26.44 -1.27 -2.05
N ALA A 308 25.41 -1.94 -2.53
CA ALA A 308 25.19 -3.37 -2.40
C ALA A 308 25.76 -4.18 -3.58
N SER A 309 26.30 -3.53 -4.58
CA SER A 309 27.03 -4.07 -5.73
C SER A 309 28.53 -3.76 -5.61
#